data_ce19fb05431891899865ab517ce15b57
#
_entry.id   ce19fb05431891899865ab517ce15b57
#
_cell.length_a   1.000
_cell.length_b   1.000
_cell.length_c   1.000
_cell.angle_alpha   90.00
_cell.angle_beta   90.00
_cell.angle_gamma   90.00
#
_symmetry.space_group_name_H-M   'P 1'
#
loop_
_entity.id
_entity.type
_entity.pdbx_description
1 polymer ?
#
loop_
_entity_poly.entity_id
_entity_poly.type
_entity_poly.pdbx_seq_one_letter_code
_entity_poly.pdbx_strand_id
1 'polypeptide(L)'
;MPNTDFQDKWALITGASSGIGAALARELAGRGARLVLTARRRERMDALAAQLAAKGTETRIVVADLNDPAAPQRIYDATEGAGIWIDILVNNAGLGQYGAFTASPQEQELSQVRVNCEAVVRLSRLFVPRMVERRRGWVLVVASTASFQPVPYLTTYAATKVFDRFFALGLAAEVARFGVKVTALCPGPTESEFFDVAQAGAFKRGVQPTADVARLAMDALARGQRTILPSLSGRFTALLVRFLPVGLITHFVEKQARPKGEQRLRDSGTERRRD
;
A
#
# COMPACT_ATOMS: atom_id res chain seq x y z
N MET A 1 15.99 10.31 21.82
CA MET A 1 16.57 8.95 21.71
C MET A 1 16.05 8.32 20.43
N PRO A 2 16.86 7.55 19.68
CA PRO A 2 16.33 6.83 18.53
C PRO A 2 15.23 5.89 19.02
N ASN A 3 14.11 5.87 18.26
CA ASN A 3 12.99 4.98 18.58
C ASN A 3 13.39 3.55 18.20
N THR A 4 13.63 2.69 19.19
CA THR A 4 14.11 1.31 19.04
C THR A 4 12.99 0.27 19.16
N ASP A 5 11.73 0.68 18.90
CA ASP A 5 10.57 -0.20 19.07
C ASP A 5 10.66 -1.52 18.27
N PHE A 6 11.48 -1.54 17.22
CA PHE A 6 11.64 -2.69 16.33
C PHE A 6 13.03 -3.33 16.38
N GLN A 7 13.80 -3.03 17.44
CA GLN A 7 15.15 -3.59 17.62
C GLN A 7 15.13 -5.12 17.52
N ASP A 8 16.00 -5.67 16.68
CA ASP A 8 16.19 -7.10 16.42
C ASP A 8 14.96 -7.87 15.91
N LYS A 9 13.92 -7.15 15.42
CA LYS A 9 12.72 -7.74 14.83
C LYS A 9 12.91 -7.98 13.34
N TRP A 10 12.42 -9.11 12.83
CA TRP A 10 12.34 -9.34 11.40
C TRP A 10 11.11 -8.68 10.79
N ALA A 11 11.32 -7.84 9.79
CA ALA A 11 10.27 -7.19 9.02
C ALA A 11 10.26 -7.69 7.58
N LEU A 12 9.14 -8.28 7.14
CA LEU A 12 8.88 -8.62 5.75
C LEU A 12 8.17 -7.46 5.06
N ILE A 13 8.76 -6.95 3.97
CA ILE A 13 8.22 -5.80 3.24
C ILE A 13 7.95 -6.18 1.80
N THR A 14 6.69 -6.14 1.38
CA THR A 14 6.30 -6.35 -0.01
C THR A 14 6.40 -5.05 -0.82
N GLY A 15 6.77 -5.14 -2.09
CA GLY A 15 6.98 -3.96 -2.94
C GLY A 15 8.17 -3.10 -2.51
N ALA A 16 9.20 -3.70 -1.91
CA ALA A 16 10.34 -3.00 -1.31
C ALA A 16 11.28 -2.33 -2.33
N SER A 17 11.10 -2.55 -3.64
CA SER A 17 12.03 -2.07 -4.68
C SER A 17 11.93 -0.58 -5.00
N SER A 18 10.93 0.14 -4.52
CA SER A 18 10.76 1.59 -4.78
C SER A 18 9.74 2.26 -3.84
N GLY A 19 9.61 3.58 -3.94
CA GLY A 19 8.56 4.38 -3.33
C GLY A 19 8.42 4.17 -1.82
N ILE A 20 7.18 4.03 -1.35
CA ILE A 20 6.84 3.86 0.07
C ILE A 20 7.50 2.60 0.65
N GLY A 21 7.54 1.48 -0.10
CA GLY A 21 8.15 0.23 0.38
C GLY A 21 9.64 0.36 0.69
N ALA A 22 10.40 1.02 -0.19
CA ALA A 22 11.82 1.29 0.05
C ALA A 22 12.04 2.29 1.20
N ALA A 23 11.14 3.28 1.35
CA ALA A 23 11.21 4.22 2.48
C ALA A 23 10.89 3.53 3.81
N LEU A 24 9.88 2.65 3.85
CA LEU A 24 9.56 1.83 5.01
C LEU A 24 10.71 0.90 5.40
N ALA A 25 11.43 0.32 4.41
CA ALA A 25 12.61 -0.49 4.67
C ALA A 25 13.72 0.32 5.35
N ARG A 26 14.01 1.54 4.86
CA ARG A 26 15.01 2.43 5.48
C ARG A 26 14.60 2.87 6.88
N GLU A 27 13.34 3.17 7.09
CA GLU A 27 12.81 3.59 8.40
C GLU A 27 12.87 2.45 9.42
N LEU A 28 12.47 1.22 9.04
CA LEU A 28 12.55 0.04 9.90
C LEU A 28 14.00 -0.30 10.24
N ALA A 29 14.90 -0.23 9.25
CA ALA A 29 16.34 -0.41 9.49
C ALA A 29 16.88 0.62 10.48
N GLY A 30 16.51 1.90 10.35
CA GLY A 30 16.86 2.98 11.28
C GLY A 30 16.33 2.77 12.71
N ARG A 31 15.31 1.91 12.88
CA ARG A 31 14.73 1.50 14.16
C ARG A 31 15.27 0.14 14.66
N GLY A 32 16.33 -0.38 14.02
CA GLY A 32 17.02 -1.58 14.43
C GLY A 32 16.41 -2.89 13.93
N ALA A 33 15.45 -2.86 13.01
CA ALA A 33 14.86 -4.07 12.44
C ALA A 33 15.80 -4.75 11.44
N ARG A 34 15.73 -6.09 11.37
CA ARG A 34 16.26 -6.91 10.29
C ARG A 34 15.21 -7.04 9.20
N LEU A 35 15.61 -7.14 7.94
CA LEU A 35 14.67 -6.99 6.84
C LEU A 35 14.63 -8.20 5.91
N VAL A 36 13.43 -8.57 5.49
CA VAL A 36 13.16 -9.39 4.32
C VAL A 36 12.51 -8.49 3.27
N LEU A 37 13.23 -8.24 2.18
CA LEU A 37 12.77 -7.42 1.06
C LEU A 37 12.17 -8.33 -0.01
N THR A 38 10.94 -8.06 -0.43
CA THR A 38 10.33 -8.80 -1.55
C THR A 38 9.73 -7.88 -2.59
N ALA A 39 10.08 -8.13 -3.84
CA ALA A 39 9.57 -7.47 -5.05
C ALA A 39 9.99 -8.27 -6.29
N ARG A 40 9.58 -7.81 -7.49
CA ARG A 40 9.96 -8.41 -8.77
C ARG A 40 11.38 -8.01 -9.24
N ARG A 41 11.79 -6.76 -8.94
CA ARG A 41 13.04 -6.16 -9.46
C ARG A 41 14.19 -6.42 -8.49
N ARG A 42 14.93 -7.50 -8.76
CA ARG A 42 16.03 -7.97 -7.92
C ARG A 42 17.11 -6.91 -7.75
N GLU A 43 17.57 -6.31 -8.84
CA GLU A 43 18.70 -5.37 -8.84
C GLU A 43 18.46 -4.16 -7.94
N ARG A 44 17.19 -3.69 -7.87
CA ARG A 44 16.81 -2.59 -6.99
C ARG A 44 16.79 -2.97 -5.52
N MET A 45 16.43 -4.21 -5.23
CA MET A 45 16.49 -4.74 -3.86
C MET A 45 17.93 -4.98 -3.43
N ASP A 46 18.80 -5.49 -4.32
CA ASP A 46 20.23 -5.66 -4.07
C ASP A 46 20.90 -4.30 -3.75
N ALA A 47 20.61 -3.26 -4.53
CA ALA A 47 21.11 -1.91 -4.29
C ALA A 47 20.61 -1.34 -2.94
N LEU A 48 19.33 -1.55 -2.58
CA LEU A 48 18.81 -1.13 -1.29
C LEU A 48 19.45 -1.92 -0.14
N ALA A 49 19.59 -3.24 -0.29
CA ALA A 49 20.20 -4.11 0.71
C ALA A 49 21.67 -3.71 0.97
N ALA A 50 22.44 -3.39 -0.08
CA ALA A 50 23.82 -2.90 0.06
C ALA A 50 23.88 -1.58 0.86
N GLN A 51 22.98 -0.62 0.56
CA GLN A 51 22.88 0.63 1.34
C GLN A 51 22.56 0.40 2.83
N LEU A 52 21.71 -0.58 3.12
CA LEU A 52 21.28 -0.92 4.47
C LEU A 52 22.39 -1.71 5.22
N ALA A 53 23.06 -2.63 4.53
CA ALA A 53 24.19 -3.38 5.08
C ALA A 53 25.35 -2.46 5.49
N ALA A 54 25.62 -1.40 4.73
CA ALA A 54 26.62 -0.39 5.08
C ALA A 54 26.30 0.35 6.41
N LYS A 55 25.05 0.24 6.89
CA LYS A 55 24.59 0.78 8.17
C LYS A 55 24.39 -0.31 9.24
N GLY A 56 24.86 -1.54 8.97
CA GLY A 56 24.77 -2.67 9.89
C GLY A 56 23.44 -3.41 9.90
N THR A 57 22.54 -3.17 8.93
CA THR A 57 21.23 -3.84 8.87
C THR A 57 21.34 -5.20 8.18
N GLU A 58 20.96 -6.27 8.87
CA GLU A 58 20.81 -7.59 8.22
C GLU A 58 19.62 -7.60 7.27
N THR A 59 19.87 -8.03 6.03
CA THR A 59 18.84 -8.01 4.98
C THR A 59 18.84 -9.34 4.21
N ARG A 60 17.65 -9.88 3.95
CA ARG A 60 17.40 -11.01 3.05
C ARG A 60 16.54 -10.55 1.88
N ILE A 61 16.73 -11.15 0.71
CA ILE A 61 15.97 -10.83 -0.50
C ILE A 61 15.22 -12.08 -0.94
N VAL A 62 13.90 -11.93 -1.12
CA VAL A 62 13.03 -12.96 -1.69
C VAL A 62 12.36 -12.36 -2.93
N VAL A 63 12.83 -12.74 -4.12
CA VAL A 63 12.22 -12.28 -5.39
C VAL A 63 10.88 -12.97 -5.58
N ALA A 64 9.82 -12.20 -5.71
CA ALA A 64 8.48 -12.73 -5.93
C ALA A 64 7.60 -11.74 -6.71
N ASP A 65 6.77 -12.28 -7.60
CA ASP A 65 5.66 -11.54 -8.21
C ASP A 65 4.36 -11.93 -7.50
N LEU A 66 3.76 -10.99 -6.80
CA LEU A 66 2.50 -11.21 -6.08
C LEU A 66 1.27 -11.31 -7.00
N ASN A 67 1.44 -11.16 -8.31
CA ASN A 67 0.42 -11.54 -9.29
C ASN A 67 0.31 -13.08 -9.45
N ASP A 68 1.35 -13.83 -9.03
CA ASP A 68 1.33 -15.27 -8.92
C ASP A 68 0.73 -15.71 -7.58
N PRO A 69 -0.41 -16.45 -7.57
CA PRO A 69 -1.06 -16.91 -6.33
C PRO A 69 -0.18 -17.80 -5.44
N ALA A 70 0.87 -18.42 -6.00
CA ALA A 70 1.80 -19.26 -5.24
C ALA A 70 2.93 -18.43 -4.56
N ALA A 71 3.12 -17.17 -4.94
CA ALA A 71 4.19 -16.35 -4.42
C ALA A 71 4.13 -16.15 -2.89
N PRO A 72 2.97 -15.92 -2.24
CA PRO A 72 2.89 -15.81 -0.79
C PRO A 72 3.41 -17.04 -0.05
N GLN A 73 3.13 -18.27 -0.56
CA GLN A 73 3.64 -19.48 0.05
C GLN A 73 5.15 -19.59 -0.09
N ARG A 74 5.71 -19.30 -1.27
CA ARG A 74 7.18 -19.28 -1.46
C ARG A 74 7.88 -18.26 -0.54
N ILE A 75 7.27 -17.12 -0.29
CA ILE A 75 7.81 -16.12 0.66
C ILE A 75 7.80 -16.69 2.08
N TYR A 76 6.72 -17.36 2.48
CA TYR A 76 6.61 -18.01 3.78
C TYR A 76 7.66 -19.12 3.95
N ASP A 77 7.85 -19.99 2.98
CA ASP A 77 8.81 -21.07 3.00
C ASP A 77 10.26 -20.55 3.08
N ALA A 78 10.56 -19.46 2.39
CA ALA A 78 11.86 -18.80 2.41
C ALA A 78 12.12 -17.97 3.67
N THR A 79 11.12 -17.79 4.54
CA THR A 79 11.20 -17.04 5.79
C THR A 79 10.91 -17.94 7.00
N GLU A 80 9.67 -18.01 7.46
CA GLU A 80 9.32 -18.82 8.65
C GLU A 80 9.60 -20.31 8.44
N GLY A 81 9.41 -20.83 7.22
CA GLY A 81 9.83 -22.18 6.85
C GLY A 81 11.34 -22.43 6.95
N ALA A 82 12.15 -21.38 6.82
CA ALA A 82 13.60 -21.39 6.97
C ALA A 82 14.07 -20.90 8.36
N GLY A 83 13.18 -20.76 9.34
CA GLY A 83 13.51 -20.37 10.70
C GLY A 83 13.66 -18.85 10.93
N ILE A 84 13.27 -18.01 9.97
CA ILE A 84 13.24 -16.54 10.11
C ILE A 84 11.84 -16.12 10.54
N TRP A 85 11.66 -15.92 11.83
CA TRP A 85 10.37 -15.54 12.42
C TRP A 85 10.02 -14.09 12.09
N ILE A 86 8.97 -13.88 11.31
CA ILE A 86 8.52 -12.53 10.93
C ILE A 86 7.71 -11.91 12.08
N ASP A 87 8.23 -10.85 12.67
CA ASP A 87 7.54 -10.04 13.69
C ASP A 87 6.70 -8.93 13.08
N ILE A 88 7.12 -8.39 11.91
CA ILE A 88 6.50 -7.25 11.25
C ILE A 88 6.17 -7.62 9.81
N LEU A 89 4.88 -7.63 9.45
CA LEU A 89 4.42 -7.82 8.08
C LEU A 89 3.99 -6.49 7.49
N VAL A 90 4.65 -6.06 6.40
CA VAL A 90 4.32 -4.85 5.64
C VAL A 90 3.73 -5.24 4.29
N ASN A 91 2.41 -5.29 4.19
CA ASN A 91 1.64 -5.43 2.96
C ASN A 91 1.61 -4.07 2.25
N ASN A 92 2.65 -3.79 1.45
CA ASN A 92 2.81 -2.51 0.74
C ASN A 92 2.72 -2.65 -0.78
N ALA A 93 3.05 -3.81 -1.36
CA ALA A 93 2.93 -4.01 -2.80
C ALA A 93 1.54 -3.63 -3.29
N GLY A 94 1.48 -2.90 -4.39
CA GLY A 94 0.21 -2.47 -4.97
C GLY A 94 0.37 -2.02 -6.40
N LEU A 95 -0.68 -2.23 -7.18
CA LEU A 95 -0.82 -1.80 -8.57
C LEU A 95 -2.00 -0.83 -8.68
N GLY A 96 -1.93 0.05 -9.66
CA GLY A 96 -3.03 0.91 -10.07
C GLY A 96 -3.01 1.12 -11.57
N GLN A 97 -4.19 1.30 -12.17
CA GLN A 97 -4.37 1.62 -13.58
C GLN A 97 -5.34 2.80 -13.68
N TYR A 98 -4.91 3.86 -14.32
CA TYR A 98 -5.74 5.02 -14.60
C TYR A 98 -6.23 4.98 -16.04
N GLY A 99 -7.52 5.24 -16.23
CA GLY A 99 -8.16 5.31 -17.54
C GLY A 99 -9.62 4.87 -17.48
N ALA A 100 -10.32 4.94 -18.62
CA ALA A 100 -11.68 4.45 -18.72
C ALA A 100 -11.71 2.93 -18.51
N PHE A 101 -12.53 2.46 -17.60
CA PHE A 101 -12.65 1.03 -17.27
C PHE A 101 -12.98 0.18 -18.50
N THR A 102 -13.83 0.70 -19.39
CA THR A 102 -14.25 0.02 -20.63
C THR A 102 -13.13 -0.12 -21.67
N ALA A 103 -12.06 0.65 -21.55
CA ALA A 103 -10.89 0.59 -22.42
C ALA A 103 -9.69 -0.11 -21.80
N SER A 104 -9.75 -0.42 -20.51
CA SER A 104 -8.67 -1.10 -19.77
C SER A 104 -8.66 -2.60 -20.14
N PRO A 105 -7.46 -3.20 -20.39
CA PRO A 105 -7.35 -4.63 -20.55
C PRO A 105 -7.79 -5.37 -19.28
N GLN A 106 -8.62 -6.40 -19.41
CA GLN A 106 -9.16 -7.16 -18.29
C GLN A 106 -8.07 -7.66 -17.34
N GLU A 107 -6.95 -8.15 -17.89
CA GLU A 107 -5.85 -8.70 -17.08
C GLU A 107 -5.19 -7.62 -16.20
N GLN A 108 -5.12 -6.37 -16.63
CA GLN A 108 -4.62 -5.28 -15.80
C GLN A 108 -5.55 -4.98 -14.62
N GLU A 109 -6.86 -5.05 -14.82
CA GLU A 109 -7.84 -4.89 -13.75
C GLU A 109 -7.75 -6.06 -12.75
N LEU A 110 -7.68 -7.30 -13.23
CA LEU A 110 -7.55 -8.49 -12.39
C LEU A 110 -6.22 -8.53 -11.63
N SER A 111 -5.11 -8.09 -12.24
CA SER A 111 -3.81 -7.98 -11.57
C SER A 111 -3.86 -7.05 -10.36
N GLN A 112 -4.62 -5.95 -10.42
CA GLN A 112 -4.81 -5.08 -9.26
C GLN A 112 -5.50 -5.83 -8.11
N VAL A 113 -6.52 -6.63 -8.40
CA VAL A 113 -7.22 -7.42 -7.38
C VAL A 113 -6.31 -8.49 -6.77
N ARG A 114 -5.54 -9.21 -7.60
CA ARG A 114 -4.60 -10.23 -7.12
C ARG A 114 -3.54 -9.63 -6.21
N VAL A 115 -2.87 -8.56 -6.65
CA VAL A 115 -1.77 -7.96 -5.89
C VAL A 115 -2.25 -7.19 -4.67
N ASN A 116 -3.30 -6.36 -4.82
CA ASN A 116 -3.74 -5.47 -3.75
C ASN A 116 -4.63 -6.20 -2.72
N CYS A 117 -5.41 -7.21 -3.11
CA CYS A 117 -6.35 -7.87 -2.20
C CYS A 117 -5.93 -9.31 -1.89
N GLU A 118 -5.85 -10.18 -2.90
CA GLU A 118 -5.60 -11.61 -2.70
C GLU A 118 -4.26 -11.86 -2.00
N ALA A 119 -3.18 -11.23 -2.47
CA ALA A 119 -1.86 -11.37 -1.86
C ALA A 119 -1.83 -10.88 -0.40
N VAL A 120 -2.55 -9.79 -0.09
CA VAL A 120 -2.68 -9.26 1.29
C VAL A 120 -3.35 -10.29 2.19
N VAL A 121 -4.45 -10.93 1.73
CA VAL A 121 -5.14 -11.98 2.51
C VAL A 121 -4.24 -13.19 2.69
N ARG A 122 -3.60 -13.68 1.62
CA ARG A 122 -2.73 -14.86 1.67
C ARG A 122 -1.54 -14.67 2.61
N LEU A 123 -0.81 -13.56 2.48
CA LEU A 123 0.31 -13.24 3.38
C LEU A 123 -0.17 -13.09 4.83
N SER A 124 -1.23 -12.34 5.06
CA SER A 124 -1.78 -12.19 6.41
C SER A 124 -2.20 -13.53 7.00
N ARG A 125 -2.81 -14.43 6.21
CA ARG A 125 -3.22 -15.77 6.66
C ARG A 125 -2.03 -16.67 7.01
N LEU A 126 -0.89 -16.51 6.34
CA LEU A 126 0.33 -17.27 6.63
C LEU A 126 1.05 -16.75 7.89
N PHE A 127 1.20 -15.43 8.04
CA PHE A 127 2.06 -14.86 9.09
C PHE A 127 1.32 -14.48 10.38
N VAL A 128 0.07 -13.99 10.31
CA VAL A 128 -0.65 -13.51 11.50
C VAL A 128 -0.92 -14.60 12.53
N PRO A 129 -1.29 -15.84 12.18
CA PRO A 129 -1.47 -16.90 13.17
C PRO A 129 -0.20 -17.14 14.02
N ARG A 130 0.97 -17.08 13.39
CA ARG A 130 2.25 -17.21 14.10
C ARG A 130 2.52 -16.06 15.05
N MET A 131 2.12 -14.83 14.68
CA MET A 131 2.17 -13.67 15.57
C MET A 131 1.22 -13.82 16.77
N VAL A 132 0.02 -14.36 16.52
CA VAL A 132 -0.98 -14.66 17.57
C VAL A 132 -0.46 -15.70 18.55
N GLU A 133 0.14 -16.79 18.08
CA GLU A 133 0.76 -17.82 18.89
C GLU A 133 1.86 -17.24 19.81
N ARG A 134 2.70 -16.36 19.24
CA ARG A 134 3.77 -15.66 19.97
C ARG A 134 3.26 -14.49 20.82
N ARG A 135 1.97 -14.16 20.74
CA ARG A 135 1.33 -13.01 21.41
C ARG A 135 2.06 -11.69 21.16
N ARG A 136 2.64 -11.54 19.98
CA ARG A 136 3.41 -10.37 19.56
C ARG A 136 3.51 -10.31 18.05
N GLY A 137 3.23 -9.14 17.47
CA GLY A 137 3.41 -8.88 16.05
C GLY A 137 2.87 -7.52 15.64
N TRP A 138 3.29 -7.12 14.44
CA TRP A 138 2.87 -5.87 13.81
C TRP A 138 2.52 -6.10 12.34
N VAL A 139 1.38 -5.60 11.92
CA VAL A 139 0.95 -5.68 10.52
C VAL A 139 0.63 -4.28 10.02
N LEU A 140 1.31 -3.85 8.96
CA LEU A 140 0.99 -2.65 8.22
C LEU A 140 0.34 -3.04 6.89
N VAL A 141 -0.84 -2.48 6.60
CA VAL A 141 -1.48 -2.61 5.28
C VAL A 141 -1.52 -1.24 4.63
N VAL A 142 -0.89 -1.12 3.47
CA VAL A 142 -0.82 0.15 2.73
C VAL A 142 -2.05 0.29 1.83
N ALA A 143 -3.05 0.99 2.36
CA ALA A 143 -4.25 1.43 1.65
C ALA A 143 -3.98 2.73 0.85
N SER A 144 -4.89 3.69 0.88
CA SER A 144 -4.77 5.00 0.21
C SER A 144 -5.86 5.95 0.73
N THR A 145 -5.70 7.26 0.54
CA THR A 145 -6.82 8.22 0.64
C THR A 145 -7.96 7.90 -0.33
N ALA A 146 -7.67 7.20 -1.45
CA ALA A 146 -8.69 6.66 -2.37
C ALA A 146 -9.63 5.63 -1.70
N SER A 147 -9.30 5.11 -0.50
CA SER A 147 -10.16 4.21 0.27
C SER A 147 -11.33 4.89 0.98
N PHE A 148 -11.49 6.19 0.87
CA PHE A 148 -12.55 6.93 1.54
C PHE A 148 -13.68 7.37 0.60
N GLN A 149 -13.48 7.29 -0.72
CA GLN A 149 -14.46 7.73 -1.71
C GLN A 149 -14.33 6.94 -3.02
N PRO A 150 -15.39 6.88 -3.86
CA PRO A 150 -15.26 6.40 -5.23
C PRO A 150 -14.31 7.30 -6.03
N VAL A 151 -13.46 6.68 -6.86
CA VAL A 151 -12.54 7.42 -7.73
C VAL A 151 -12.72 6.92 -9.16
N PRO A 152 -13.60 7.56 -9.96
CA PRO A 152 -13.73 7.27 -11.39
C PRO A 152 -12.38 7.33 -12.10
N TYR A 153 -12.21 6.52 -13.13
CA TYR A 153 -10.94 6.30 -13.85
C TYR A 153 -9.79 5.66 -13.05
N LEU A 154 -10.01 5.39 -11.76
CA LEU A 154 -9.21 4.52 -10.89
C LEU A 154 -10.12 3.54 -10.15
N THR A 155 -11.17 3.07 -10.81
CA THR A 155 -12.29 2.36 -10.19
C THR A 155 -11.84 1.12 -9.42
N THR A 156 -11.15 0.20 -10.10
CA THR A 156 -10.64 -1.04 -9.47
C THR A 156 -9.62 -0.73 -8.38
N TYR A 157 -8.67 0.18 -8.64
CA TYR A 157 -7.70 0.59 -7.65
C TYR A 157 -8.36 1.10 -6.36
N ALA A 158 -9.28 2.06 -6.47
CA ALA A 158 -9.97 2.62 -5.31
C ALA A 158 -10.74 1.55 -4.53
N ALA A 159 -11.43 0.64 -5.23
CA ALA A 159 -12.14 -0.48 -4.62
C ALA A 159 -11.18 -1.41 -3.86
N THR A 160 -10.01 -1.75 -4.44
CA THR A 160 -9.00 -2.55 -3.73
C THR A 160 -8.46 -1.84 -2.49
N LYS A 161 -8.32 -0.51 -2.52
CA LYS A 161 -7.84 0.26 -1.37
C LYS A 161 -8.90 0.41 -0.25
N VAL A 162 -10.19 0.38 -0.60
CA VAL A 162 -11.27 0.21 0.37
C VAL A 162 -11.16 -1.15 1.05
N PHE A 163 -10.98 -2.23 0.27
CA PHE A 163 -10.74 -3.57 0.80
C PHE A 163 -9.56 -3.58 1.78
N ASP A 164 -8.40 -3.08 1.40
CA ASP A 164 -7.20 -3.04 2.25
C ASP A 164 -7.46 -2.36 3.59
N ARG A 165 -8.12 -1.21 3.57
CA ARG A 165 -8.44 -0.46 4.79
C ARG A 165 -9.40 -1.23 5.69
N PHE A 166 -10.49 -1.77 5.14
CA PHE A 166 -11.48 -2.50 5.94
C PHE A 166 -10.93 -3.84 6.45
N PHE A 167 -10.16 -4.55 5.63
CA PHE A 167 -9.45 -5.76 6.03
C PHE A 167 -8.54 -5.49 7.23
N ALA A 168 -7.70 -4.44 7.16
CA ALA A 168 -6.82 -4.09 8.26
C ALA A 168 -7.58 -3.72 9.54
N LEU A 169 -8.69 -2.98 9.44
CA LEU A 169 -9.51 -2.60 10.59
C LEU A 169 -10.19 -3.80 11.25
N GLY A 170 -10.76 -4.72 10.44
CA GLY A 170 -11.35 -5.95 10.94
C GLY A 170 -10.32 -6.83 11.64
N LEU A 171 -9.18 -7.08 10.96
CA LEU A 171 -8.10 -7.86 11.52
C LEU A 171 -7.56 -7.24 12.82
N ALA A 172 -7.41 -5.90 12.88
CA ALA A 172 -6.98 -5.21 14.09
C ALA A 172 -7.88 -5.49 15.29
N ALA A 173 -9.20 -5.55 15.09
CA ALA A 173 -10.14 -5.85 16.16
C ALA A 173 -10.03 -7.30 16.65
N GLU A 174 -9.86 -8.25 15.73
CA GLU A 174 -9.76 -9.68 16.04
C GLU A 174 -8.49 -10.04 16.83
N VAL A 175 -7.34 -9.47 16.43
CA VAL A 175 -6.04 -9.91 16.97
C VAL A 175 -5.49 -9.05 18.11
N ALA A 176 -6.13 -7.93 18.44
CA ALA A 176 -5.69 -7.00 19.50
C ALA A 176 -5.51 -7.70 20.85
N ARG A 177 -6.45 -8.59 21.23
CA ARG A 177 -6.38 -9.37 22.49
C ARG A 177 -5.18 -10.31 22.59
N PHE A 178 -4.55 -10.59 21.47
CA PHE A 178 -3.37 -11.43 21.38
C PHE A 178 -2.06 -10.63 21.29
N GLY A 179 -2.12 -9.31 21.51
CA GLY A 179 -0.93 -8.45 21.46
C GLY A 179 -0.41 -8.14 20.06
N VAL A 180 -1.17 -8.48 19.00
CA VAL A 180 -0.83 -8.15 17.62
C VAL A 180 -1.44 -6.80 17.24
N LYS A 181 -0.61 -5.89 16.74
CA LYS A 181 -1.01 -4.55 16.30
C LYS A 181 -1.16 -4.51 14.79
N VAL A 182 -2.29 -3.98 14.31
CA VAL A 182 -2.54 -3.83 12.86
C VAL A 182 -2.88 -2.38 12.56
N THR A 183 -2.24 -1.82 11.53
CA THR A 183 -2.43 -0.43 11.10
C THR A 183 -2.72 -0.37 9.60
N ALA A 184 -3.80 0.33 9.22
CA ALA A 184 -4.05 0.77 7.85
C ALA A 184 -3.33 2.10 7.61
N LEU A 185 -2.35 2.11 6.72
CA LEU A 185 -1.73 3.34 6.24
C LEU A 185 -2.52 3.85 5.02
N CYS A 186 -3.05 5.06 5.09
CA CYS A 186 -3.82 5.68 4.03
C CYS A 186 -3.09 6.92 3.48
N PRO A 187 -2.02 6.77 2.69
CA PRO A 187 -1.29 7.90 2.14
C PRO A 187 -2.11 8.61 1.07
N GLY A 188 -1.89 9.92 0.96
CA GLY A 188 -2.24 10.70 -0.22
C GLY A 188 -1.21 10.51 -1.35
N PRO A 189 -1.19 11.41 -2.34
CA PRO A 189 -0.13 11.42 -3.33
C PRO A 189 1.24 11.49 -2.66
N THR A 190 2.13 10.57 -3.01
CA THR A 190 3.44 10.39 -2.38
C THR A 190 4.49 10.25 -3.49
N GLU A 191 5.70 10.74 -3.27
CA GLU A 191 6.82 10.62 -4.19
C GLU A 191 7.11 9.14 -4.47
N SER A 192 6.69 8.67 -5.64
CA SER A 192 6.88 7.28 -6.05
C SER A 192 6.65 7.13 -7.56
N GLU A 193 7.15 6.04 -8.11
CA GLU A 193 6.90 5.64 -9.51
C GLU A 193 5.43 5.24 -9.75
N PHE A 194 4.61 5.13 -8.71
CA PHE A 194 3.23 4.66 -8.81
C PHE A 194 2.41 5.45 -9.82
N PHE A 195 2.49 6.78 -9.78
CA PHE A 195 1.73 7.63 -10.70
C PHE A 195 2.18 7.51 -12.15
N ASP A 196 3.45 7.23 -12.38
CA ASP A 196 4.00 7.06 -13.72
C ASP A 196 3.62 5.67 -14.26
N VAL A 197 3.73 4.63 -13.44
CA VAL A 197 3.33 3.25 -13.77
C VAL A 197 1.81 3.15 -13.98
N ALA A 198 1.03 3.79 -13.12
CA ALA A 198 -0.44 3.82 -13.21
C ALA A 198 -0.96 4.80 -14.27
N GLN A 199 -0.10 5.60 -14.90
CA GLN A 199 -0.47 6.70 -15.82
C GLN A 199 -1.39 7.74 -15.18
N ALA A 200 -1.35 7.87 -13.87
CA ALA A 200 -2.26 8.66 -13.04
C ALA A 200 -1.72 10.07 -12.71
N GLY A 201 -1.00 10.70 -13.63
CA GLY A 201 -0.37 12.02 -13.43
C GLY A 201 -1.34 13.15 -13.03
N ALA A 202 -2.62 13.04 -13.37
CA ALA A 202 -3.66 13.98 -12.96
C ALA A 202 -3.83 14.09 -11.44
N PHE A 203 -3.41 13.07 -10.67
CA PHE A 203 -3.52 13.00 -9.21
C PHE A 203 -2.23 13.42 -8.49
N LYS A 204 -1.18 13.87 -9.18
CA LYS A 204 0.08 14.35 -8.62
C LYS A 204 -0.04 15.77 -8.01
N ARG A 205 -0.98 16.00 -7.08
CA ARG A 205 -1.10 17.26 -6.36
C ARG A 205 -0.85 17.05 -4.87
N GLY A 206 -0.08 17.95 -4.24
CA GLY A 206 0.21 17.85 -2.80
C GLY A 206 1.02 16.60 -2.44
N VAL A 207 2.02 16.29 -3.26
CA VAL A 207 2.87 15.09 -3.12
C VAL A 207 3.69 15.18 -1.84
N GLN A 208 3.65 14.12 -1.02
CA GLN A 208 4.39 14.02 0.22
C GLN A 208 5.71 13.25 0.02
N PRO A 209 6.79 13.62 0.72
CA PRO A 209 8.01 12.81 0.78
C PRO A 209 7.73 11.42 1.32
N THR A 210 8.27 10.38 0.66
CA THR A 210 8.12 8.99 1.12
C THR A 210 8.68 8.75 2.51
N ALA A 211 9.76 9.47 2.87
CA ALA A 211 10.38 9.35 4.19
C ALA A 211 9.45 9.79 5.32
N ASP A 212 8.71 10.90 5.14
CA ASP A 212 7.73 11.36 6.14
C ASP A 212 6.56 10.40 6.30
N VAL A 213 6.06 9.87 5.17
CA VAL A 213 5.00 8.85 5.17
C VAL A 213 5.46 7.61 5.92
N ALA A 214 6.68 7.12 5.67
CA ALA A 214 7.24 5.95 6.33
C ALA A 214 7.42 6.18 7.84
N ARG A 215 8.00 7.31 8.24
CA ARG A 215 8.19 7.67 9.65
C ARG A 215 6.86 7.71 10.40
N LEU A 216 5.86 8.42 9.88
CA LEU A 216 4.53 8.51 10.50
C LEU A 216 3.82 7.15 10.56
N ALA A 217 3.99 6.30 9.53
CA ALA A 217 3.44 4.95 9.51
C ALA A 217 4.04 4.08 10.61
N MET A 218 5.37 4.10 10.78
CA MET A 218 6.03 3.30 11.81
C MET A 218 5.71 3.80 13.22
N ASP A 219 5.60 5.12 13.43
CA ASP A 219 5.14 5.68 14.70
C ASP A 219 3.71 5.25 15.06
N ALA A 220 2.81 5.24 14.07
CA ALA A 220 1.43 4.80 14.26
C ALA A 220 1.37 3.29 14.57
N LEU A 221 2.13 2.49 13.83
CA LEU A 221 2.20 1.03 14.02
C LEU A 221 2.75 0.67 15.40
N ALA A 222 3.83 1.30 15.85
CA ALA A 222 4.41 1.09 17.16
C ALA A 222 3.40 1.40 18.29
N ARG A 223 2.62 2.47 18.14
CA ARG A 223 1.55 2.84 19.09
C ARG A 223 0.30 1.97 18.97
N GLY A 224 0.15 1.12 17.94
CA GLY A 224 -1.06 0.34 17.70
C GLY A 224 -2.25 1.19 17.20
N GLN A 225 -1.97 2.30 16.55
CA GLN A 225 -3.00 3.14 15.92
C GLN A 225 -3.60 2.41 14.72
N ARG A 226 -4.93 2.20 14.70
CA ARG A 226 -5.59 1.38 13.66
C ARG A 226 -5.58 2.00 12.26
N THR A 227 -5.54 3.32 12.16
CA THR A 227 -5.52 4.04 10.87
C THR A 227 -4.64 5.26 10.97
N ILE A 228 -3.81 5.49 9.97
CA ILE A 228 -3.01 6.70 9.83
C ILE A 228 -3.20 7.33 8.45
N LEU A 229 -3.54 8.62 8.41
CA LEU A 229 -3.53 9.48 7.23
C LEU A 229 -2.40 10.50 7.42
N PRO A 230 -1.28 10.35 6.70
CA PRO A 230 -0.13 11.24 6.87
C PRO A 230 -0.43 12.70 6.50
N SER A 231 -1.23 12.95 5.45
CA SER A 231 -1.53 14.32 4.99
C SER A 231 -2.70 14.95 5.74
N LEU A 232 -2.60 16.22 6.07
CA LEU A 232 -3.71 17.01 6.65
C LEU A 232 -4.87 17.14 5.67
N SER A 233 -4.58 17.37 4.38
CA SER A 233 -5.60 17.41 3.32
C SER A 233 -6.36 16.08 3.22
N GLY A 234 -5.65 14.94 3.31
CA GLY A 234 -6.27 13.61 3.33
C GLY A 234 -7.18 13.41 4.54
N ARG A 235 -6.78 13.87 5.73
CA ARG A 235 -7.63 13.83 6.94
C ARG A 235 -8.90 14.65 6.78
N PHE A 236 -8.76 15.87 6.25
CA PHE A 236 -9.92 16.74 5.99
C PHE A 236 -10.86 16.13 4.96
N THR A 237 -10.35 15.63 3.83
CA THR A 237 -11.14 14.95 2.81
C THR A 237 -11.85 13.71 3.38
N ALA A 238 -11.14 12.86 4.12
CA ALA A 238 -11.72 11.65 4.73
C ALA A 238 -12.83 11.97 5.74
N LEU A 239 -12.74 13.10 6.44
CA LEU A 239 -13.80 13.58 7.31
C LEU A 239 -15.00 14.12 6.51
N LEU A 240 -14.74 14.96 5.52
CA LEU A 240 -15.77 15.63 4.72
C LEU A 240 -16.65 14.63 3.97
N VAL A 241 -16.04 13.61 3.34
CA VAL A 241 -16.79 12.61 2.55
C VAL A 241 -17.74 11.75 3.37
N ARG A 242 -17.61 11.71 4.70
CA ARG A 242 -18.56 11.00 5.58
C ARG A 242 -19.94 11.65 5.63
N PHE A 243 -20.02 12.95 5.37
CA PHE A 243 -21.25 13.74 5.51
C PHE A 243 -21.87 14.10 4.15
N LEU A 244 -21.19 13.85 3.05
CA LEU A 244 -21.65 14.20 1.72
C LEU A 244 -22.31 12.99 1.03
N PRO A 245 -23.39 13.19 0.26
CA PRO A 245 -23.97 12.14 -0.57
C PRO A 245 -22.94 11.59 -1.58
N VAL A 246 -22.86 10.27 -1.68
CA VAL A 246 -21.89 9.57 -2.55
C VAL A 246 -21.98 10.05 -4.01
N GLY A 247 -23.20 10.26 -4.53
CA GLY A 247 -23.40 10.75 -5.90
C GLY A 247 -22.76 12.13 -6.15
N LEU A 248 -22.82 13.03 -5.17
CA LEU A 248 -22.19 14.34 -5.25
C LEU A 248 -20.67 14.22 -5.28
N ILE A 249 -20.11 13.42 -4.39
CA ILE A 249 -18.65 13.15 -4.35
C ILE A 249 -18.20 12.58 -5.69
N THR A 250 -18.89 11.54 -6.18
CA THR A 250 -18.53 10.84 -7.42
C THR A 250 -18.57 11.81 -8.61
N HIS A 251 -19.56 12.70 -8.68
CA HIS A 251 -19.66 13.71 -9.75
C HIS A 251 -18.46 14.69 -9.74
N PHE A 252 -18.06 15.18 -8.57
CA PHE A 252 -16.90 16.09 -8.45
C PHE A 252 -15.60 15.39 -8.79
N VAL A 253 -15.39 14.19 -8.25
CA VAL A 253 -14.17 13.42 -8.52
C VAL A 253 -14.09 13.02 -9.98
N GLU A 254 -15.19 12.65 -10.60
CA GLU A 254 -15.27 12.31 -12.01
C GLU A 254 -14.79 13.49 -12.89
N LYS A 255 -15.31 14.70 -12.65
CA LYS A 255 -14.87 15.90 -13.39
C LYS A 255 -13.37 16.16 -13.28
N GLN A 256 -12.79 15.96 -12.10
CA GLN A 256 -11.36 16.17 -11.87
C GLN A 256 -10.48 15.06 -12.45
N ALA A 257 -10.99 13.83 -12.43
CA ALA A 257 -10.25 12.63 -12.82
C ALA A 257 -10.37 12.32 -14.32
N ARG A 258 -11.28 12.95 -15.05
CA ARG A 258 -11.56 12.63 -16.46
C ARG A 258 -10.32 12.81 -17.34
N PRO A 259 -9.95 11.79 -18.14
CA PRO A 259 -8.85 11.90 -19.09
C PRO A 259 -9.09 13.02 -20.13
N LYS A 260 -8.06 13.81 -20.40
CA LYS A 260 -8.17 14.97 -21.33
C LYS A 260 -8.63 14.62 -22.73
N GLY A 261 -8.41 13.38 -23.20
CA GLY A 261 -8.87 12.89 -24.50
C GLY A 261 -10.39 12.73 -24.60
N GLU A 262 -11.06 12.31 -23.53
CA GLU A 262 -12.53 12.15 -23.50
C GLU A 262 -13.27 13.49 -23.40
N GLN A 263 -12.63 14.53 -22.87
CA GLN A 263 -13.20 15.89 -22.86
C GLN A 263 -13.42 16.42 -24.28
N ARG A 264 -12.44 16.21 -25.18
CA ARG A 264 -12.54 16.68 -26.59
C ARG A 264 -13.64 16.01 -27.39
N LEU A 265 -13.95 14.74 -27.12
CA LEU A 265 -15.00 14.01 -27.84
C LEU A 265 -16.45 14.50 -27.49
N ARG A 266 -16.64 15.00 -26.28
CA ARG A 266 -17.93 15.57 -25.86
C ARG A 266 -18.15 16.97 -26.42
N ASP A 267 -17.12 17.79 -26.41
CA ASP A 267 -17.19 19.18 -26.93
C ASP A 267 -17.43 19.18 -28.47
N SER A 268 -16.79 18.24 -29.19
CA SER A 268 -17.01 18.04 -30.61
C SER A 268 -18.36 17.38 -30.96
N GLY A 269 -18.93 16.60 -30.02
CA GLY A 269 -20.24 15.96 -30.19
C GLY A 269 -21.44 16.89 -29.91
N THR A 270 -21.23 17.96 -29.14
CA THR A 270 -22.26 18.97 -28.84
C THR A 270 -22.43 19.96 -29.99
N GLU A 271 -21.41 20.19 -30.82
CA GLU A 271 -21.52 21.02 -32.03
C GLU A 271 -22.28 20.32 -33.14
N ARG A 272 -22.28 18.98 -33.27
CA ARG A 272 -22.98 18.21 -34.29
C ARG A 272 -24.52 18.04 -34.06
N ARG A 273 -25.04 18.49 -32.92
CA ARG A 273 -26.50 18.42 -32.61
C ARG A 273 -27.19 19.77 -32.69
N ARG A 274 -26.58 20.78 -33.26
CA ARG A 274 -27.14 22.13 -33.44
C ARG A 274 -27.34 22.51 -34.90
N ASP A 275 -27.16 21.57 -35.85
CA ASP A 275 -27.50 21.76 -37.29
C ASP A 275 -28.75 20.97 -37.67
#